data_e7c77f7f5e5fbc1e451636c521c54fc7
#
_entry.id   e7c77f7f5e5fbc1e451636c521c54fc7
#
_cell.length_a   1.000
_cell.length_b   1.000
_cell.length_c   1.000
_cell.angle_alpha   90.00
_cell.angle_beta   90.00
_cell.angle_gamma   90.00
#
_symmetry.space_group_name_H-M   'P 1'
#
loop_
_entity.id
_entity.type
_entity.pdbx_description
1 polymer ?
#
loop_
_entity_poly.entity_id
_entity_poly.type
_entity_poly.pdbx_seq_one_letter_code
_entity_poly.pdbx_strand_id
1 'polypeptide(L)'
;MRDLAPDIFRQRLLIEGWYTIDLDRDGVARYLGEVAAHLGLRTYAEPIVYSPAGLGKRENQGYDGFVPLIDSGISAYVWSGPRFFSVLLYTCTGFDEAAAVEFTRRWFQARGDVASRSF
;
A
#
# COMPACT_ATOMS: atom_id res chain seq x y z
N MET A 1 17.56 6.21 12.11
CA MET A 1 17.76 4.92 12.81
C MET A 1 19.03 4.28 12.27
N ARG A 2 19.81 3.69 13.17
CA ARG A 2 21.04 2.98 12.79
C ARG A 2 20.71 1.71 12.02
N ASP A 3 21.39 1.46 10.91
CA ASP A 3 21.24 0.22 10.16
C ASP A 3 22.02 -0.91 10.86
N LEU A 4 21.28 -1.86 11.41
CA LEU A 4 21.86 -2.99 12.13
C LEU A 4 22.33 -4.12 11.20
N ALA A 5 21.89 -4.12 9.94
CA ALA A 5 22.18 -5.20 9.01
C ALA A 5 22.47 -4.64 7.61
N PRO A 6 23.59 -3.92 7.46
CA PRO A 6 23.90 -3.25 6.20
C PRO A 6 24.07 -4.20 5.00
N ASP A 7 24.33 -5.47 5.25
CA ASP A 7 24.47 -6.47 4.19
C ASP A 7 23.13 -7.06 3.73
N ILE A 8 22.03 -6.70 4.39
CA ILE A 8 20.68 -7.12 4.00
C ILE A 8 20.00 -5.94 3.35
N PHE A 9 19.79 -6.03 2.03
CA PHE A 9 19.09 -4.98 1.29
C PHE A 9 17.63 -4.91 1.73
N ARG A 10 17.15 -3.70 2.03
CA ARG A 10 15.75 -3.43 2.36
C ARG A 10 15.37 -2.08 1.76
N GLN A 11 14.22 -2.07 1.11
CA GLN A 11 13.65 -0.83 0.57
C GLN A 11 12.25 -0.66 1.15
N ARG A 12 11.99 0.51 1.74
CA ARG A 12 10.75 0.77 2.46
C ARG A 12 10.21 2.11 2.00
N LEU A 13 8.97 2.12 1.56
CA LEU A 13 8.33 3.32 1.03
C LEU A 13 6.92 3.44 1.61
N LEU A 14 6.65 4.58 2.24
CA LEU A 14 5.30 4.96 2.68
C LEU A 14 4.72 5.92 1.66
N ILE A 15 3.45 5.69 1.26
CA ILE A 15 2.73 6.56 0.33
C ILE A 15 1.37 6.87 0.95
N GLU A 16 1.03 8.15 1.08
CA GLU A 16 -0.24 8.57 1.68
C GLU A 16 -0.91 9.64 0.84
N GLY A 17 -2.25 9.59 0.81
CA GLY A 17 -3.03 10.58 0.08
C GLY A 17 -4.52 10.42 0.30
N TRP A 18 -5.30 11.28 -0.36
CA TRP A 18 -6.75 11.31 -0.30
C TRP A 18 -7.29 10.78 -1.62
N TYR A 19 -8.16 9.76 -1.58
CA TYR A 19 -8.69 9.17 -2.81
C TYR A 19 -10.07 9.73 -3.15
N THR A 20 -10.46 9.60 -4.43
CA THR A 20 -11.75 10.10 -4.93
C THR A 20 -12.63 9.00 -5.52
N ILE A 21 -12.05 7.82 -5.77
CA ILE A 21 -12.81 6.68 -6.31
C ILE A 21 -13.72 6.07 -5.26
N ASP A 22 -14.72 5.32 -5.68
CA ASP A 22 -15.45 4.44 -4.79
C ASP A 22 -14.62 3.19 -4.59
N LEU A 23 -14.45 2.79 -3.34
CA LEU A 23 -13.49 1.74 -2.98
C LEU A 23 -14.17 0.72 -2.08
N ASP A 24 -14.06 -0.55 -2.46
CA ASP A 24 -14.54 -1.68 -1.71
C ASP A 24 -13.41 -2.68 -1.45
N ARG A 25 -13.74 -3.80 -0.81
CA ARG A 25 -12.78 -4.87 -0.50
C ARG A 25 -12.06 -5.36 -1.76
N ASP A 26 -12.81 -5.65 -2.82
CA ASP A 26 -12.26 -6.16 -4.07
C ASP A 26 -11.35 -5.14 -4.74
N GLY A 27 -11.69 -3.86 -4.63
CA GLY A 27 -10.86 -2.79 -5.12
C GLY A 27 -9.50 -2.72 -4.42
N VAL A 28 -9.49 -2.84 -3.10
CA VAL A 28 -8.22 -2.85 -2.33
C VAL A 28 -7.37 -4.05 -2.72
N ALA A 29 -7.97 -5.22 -2.84
CA ALA A 29 -7.27 -6.43 -3.28
C ALA A 29 -6.69 -6.24 -4.69
N ARG A 30 -7.47 -5.66 -5.59
CA ARG A 30 -7.03 -5.40 -6.96
C ARG A 30 -5.86 -4.41 -7.00
N TYR A 31 -5.92 -3.35 -6.20
CA TYR A 31 -4.80 -2.40 -6.10
C TYR A 31 -3.51 -3.10 -5.69
N LEU A 32 -3.57 -3.94 -4.66
CA LEU A 32 -2.39 -4.63 -4.13
C LEU A 32 -1.75 -5.55 -5.18
N GLY A 33 -2.56 -6.28 -5.93
CA GLY A 33 -2.06 -7.13 -7.02
C GLY A 33 -1.49 -6.31 -8.18
N GLU A 34 -2.18 -5.23 -8.55
CA GLU A 34 -1.78 -4.40 -9.69
C GLU A 34 -0.52 -3.59 -9.41
N VAL A 35 -0.36 -3.02 -8.22
CA VAL A 35 0.86 -2.28 -7.89
C VAL A 35 2.07 -3.20 -7.85
N ALA A 36 1.92 -4.41 -7.30
CA ALA A 36 2.99 -5.40 -7.31
C ALA A 36 3.41 -5.75 -8.75
N ALA A 37 2.43 -6.04 -9.61
CA ALA A 37 2.70 -6.36 -11.02
C ALA A 37 3.36 -5.19 -11.75
N HIS A 38 2.88 -3.97 -11.52
CA HIS A 38 3.45 -2.77 -12.15
C HIS A 38 4.92 -2.57 -11.79
N LEU A 39 5.30 -2.90 -10.57
CA LEU A 39 6.67 -2.75 -10.07
C LEU A 39 7.55 -3.97 -10.36
N GLY A 40 7.01 -4.99 -11.02
CA GLY A 40 7.74 -6.23 -11.32
C GLY A 40 7.99 -7.08 -10.08
N LEU A 41 7.18 -6.91 -9.03
CA LEU A 41 7.31 -7.66 -7.78
C LEU A 41 6.38 -8.88 -7.83
N ARG A 42 6.93 -10.06 -7.54
CA ARG A 42 6.18 -11.31 -7.59
C ARG A 42 5.48 -11.58 -6.27
N THR A 43 4.26 -12.08 -6.34
CA THR A 43 3.45 -12.40 -5.16
C THR A 43 3.50 -13.90 -4.84
N TYR A 44 3.39 -14.24 -3.54
CA TYR A 44 3.23 -15.63 -3.10
C TYR A 44 1.80 -16.11 -3.27
N ALA A 45 0.85 -15.23 -3.04
CA ALA A 45 -0.57 -15.58 -2.94
C ALA A 45 -1.42 -14.36 -3.26
N GLU A 46 -2.74 -14.59 -3.38
CA GLU A 46 -3.71 -13.52 -3.54
C GLU A 46 -3.69 -12.57 -2.34
N PRO A 47 -3.99 -11.28 -2.56
CA PRO A 47 -4.12 -10.33 -1.46
C PRO A 47 -5.21 -10.74 -0.47
N ILE A 48 -4.99 -10.44 0.80
CA ILE A 48 -5.96 -10.62 1.87
C ILE A 48 -6.43 -9.23 2.31
N VAL A 49 -7.74 -9.03 2.40
CA VAL A 49 -8.31 -7.74 2.80
C VAL A 49 -9.35 -7.97 3.89
N TYR A 50 -9.22 -7.22 4.97
CA TYR A 50 -10.15 -7.23 6.09
C TYR A 50 -10.86 -5.89 6.19
N SER A 51 -12.08 -5.92 6.70
CA SER A 51 -12.81 -4.73 7.10
C SER A 51 -13.17 -4.86 8.57
N PRO A 52 -13.04 -3.78 9.38
CA PRO A 52 -13.43 -3.83 10.78
C PRO A 52 -14.91 -4.19 11.01
N ALA A 53 -15.78 -3.86 10.08
CA ALA A 53 -17.21 -4.18 10.14
C ALA A 53 -17.83 -3.75 11.48
N GLY A 54 -17.50 -2.56 11.95
CA GLY A 54 -17.97 -2.00 13.21
C GLY A 54 -17.08 -2.29 14.42
N LEU A 55 -16.08 -3.15 14.27
CA LEU A 55 -15.08 -3.37 15.32
C LEU A 55 -14.03 -2.24 15.30
N GLY A 56 -13.39 -2.02 16.42
CA GLY A 56 -12.40 -0.96 16.55
C GLY A 56 -13.03 0.43 16.60
N LYS A 57 -12.22 1.46 16.38
CA LYS A 57 -12.67 2.86 16.44
C LYS A 57 -13.52 3.20 15.23
N ARG A 58 -14.59 3.97 15.47
CA ARG A 58 -15.51 4.40 14.41
C ARG A 58 -14.78 5.18 13.30
N GLU A 59 -13.85 6.06 13.67
CA GLU A 59 -13.09 6.88 12.73
C GLU A 59 -12.11 6.08 11.88
N ASN A 60 -11.81 4.83 12.26
CA ASN A 60 -10.88 3.96 11.55
C ASN A 60 -11.58 2.91 10.69
N GLN A 61 -12.87 3.08 10.41
CA GLN A 61 -13.57 2.13 9.54
C GLN A 61 -13.08 2.25 8.11
N GLY A 62 -12.90 1.09 7.46
CA GLY A 62 -12.40 1.01 6.09
C GLY A 62 -11.89 -0.37 5.79
N TYR A 63 -10.68 -0.46 5.23
CA TYR A 63 -10.09 -1.74 4.82
C TYR A 63 -8.63 -1.79 5.20
N ASP A 64 -8.18 -2.97 5.61
CA ASP A 64 -6.78 -3.28 5.87
C ASP A 64 -6.39 -4.44 4.97
N GLY A 65 -5.47 -4.20 4.04
CA GLY A 65 -5.08 -5.20 3.06
C GLY A 65 -3.60 -5.51 3.09
N PHE A 66 -3.26 -6.71 2.64
CA PHE A 66 -1.87 -7.15 2.55
C PHE A 66 -1.71 -8.14 1.41
N VAL A 67 -0.64 -7.97 0.63
CA VAL A 67 -0.21 -8.97 -0.35
C VAL A 67 1.21 -9.44 0.00
N PRO A 68 1.39 -10.76 0.22
CA PRO A 68 2.73 -11.30 0.45
C PRO A 68 3.52 -11.34 -0.86
N LEU A 69 4.72 -10.82 -0.82
CA LEU A 69 5.63 -10.85 -1.97
C LEU A 69 6.74 -11.86 -1.73
N ILE A 70 7.26 -12.39 -2.81
CA ILE A 70 8.57 -13.04 -2.77
C ILE A 70 9.55 -11.91 -2.45
N ASP A 71 10.17 -11.99 -1.27
CA ASP A 71 11.03 -10.97 -0.68
C ASP A 71 10.28 -9.80 -0.02
N SER A 72 9.10 -10.00 0.54
CA SER A 72 8.47 -9.17 1.59
C SER A 72 6.96 -8.94 1.41
N GLY A 73 6.50 -7.70 1.31
CA GLY A 73 5.06 -7.47 1.24
C GLY A 73 4.66 -6.02 1.04
N ILE A 74 3.39 -5.85 0.66
CA ILE A 74 2.76 -4.53 0.53
C ILE A 74 1.52 -4.52 1.39
N SER A 75 1.39 -3.50 2.25
CA SER A 75 0.20 -3.28 3.06
C SER A 75 -0.52 -2.03 2.59
N ALA A 76 -1.85 -2.07 2.60
CA ALA A 76 -2.68 -0.91 2.27
C ALA A 76 -3.73 -0.72 3.36
N TYR A 77 -3.81 0.49 3.89
CA TYR A 77 -4.76 0.88 4.92
C TYR A 77 -5.64 1.97 4.36
N VAL A 78 -6.95 1.79 4.44
CA VAL A 78 -7.91 2.68 3.82
C VAL A 78 -8.95 3.12 4.84
N TRP A 79 -9.14 4.42 4.97
CA TRP A 79 -10.17 5.04 5.82
C TRP A 79 -11.31 5.51 4.93
N SER A 80 -12.47 4.86 5.02
CA SER A 80 -13.61 5.12 4.13
C SER A 80 -14.28 6.47 4.40
N GLY A 81 -14.33 6.90 5.67
CA GLY A 81 -14.95 8.18 6.03
C GLY A 81 -14.28 9.37 5.37
N PRO A 82 -13.01 9.65 5.70
CA PRO A 82 -12.27 10.78 5.13
C PRO A 82 -11.77 10.51 3.70
N ARG A 83 -11.85 9.29 3.21
CA ARG A 83 -11.28 8.85 1.93
C ARG A 83 -9.76 9.06 1.90
N PHE A 84 -9.09 8.49 2.88
CA PHE A 84 -7.64 8.54 3.06
C PHE A 84 -7.03 7.15 2.85
N PHE A 85 -5.86 7.10 2.25
CA PHE A 85 -5.11 5.84 2.13
C PHE A 85 -3.67 6.01 2.64
N SER A 86 -3.14 4.92 3.18
CA SER A 86 -1.74 4.82 3.59
C SER A 86 -1.23 3.46 3.14
N VAL A 87 -0.21 3.46 2.29
CA VAL A 87 0.35 2.25 1.68
C VAL A 87 1.80 2.12 2.08
N LEU A 88 2.19 0.95 2.51
CA LEU A 88 3.55 0.65 2.91
C LEU A 88 4.11 -0.48 2.04
N LEU A 89 5.17 -0.18 1.30
CA LEU A 89 5.92 -1.17 0.53
C LEU A 89 7.21 -1.50 1.29
N TYR A 90 7.39 -2.78 1.55
CA TYR A 90 8.59 -3.28 2.21
C TYR A 90 9.13 -4.44 1.38
N THR A 91 10.32 -4.29 0.81
CA THR A 91 10.89 -5.34 -0.04
C THR A 91 12.38 -5.51 0.21
N CYS A 92 12.86 -6.73 -0.02
CA CYS A 92 14.29 -7.02 -0.11
C CYS A 92 14.76 -7.08 -1.57
N THR A 93 13.87 -6.74 -2.52
CA THR A 93 14.17 -6.60 -3.94
C THR A 93 13.93 -5.16 -4.35
N GLY A 94 14.83 -4.56 -5.12
CA GLY A 94 14.70 -3.16 -5.53
C GLY A 94 13.46 -2.90 -6.38
N PHE A 95 12.86 -1.72 -6.22
CA PHE A 95 11.77 -1.24 -7.06
C PHE A 95 11.91 0.26 -7.28
N ASP A 96 11.25 0.76 -8.33
CA ASP A 96 11.24 2.19 -8.66
C ASP A 96 10.22 2.92 -7.79
N GLU A 97 10.72 3.75 -6.85
CA GLU A 97 9.87 4.48 -5.91
C GLU A 97 9.00 5.51 -6.62
N ALA A 98 9.54 6.23 -7.60
CA ALA A 98 8.76 7.21 -8.35
C ALA A 98 7.62 6.53 -9.11
N ALA A 99 7.86 5.36 -9.68
CA ALA A 99 6.83 4.57 -10.36
C ALA A 99 5.75 4.11 -9.36
N ALA A 100 6.13 3.70 -8.16
CA ALA A 100 5.20 3.29 -7.12
C ALA A 100 4.29 4.44 -6.70
N VAL A 101 4.85 5.62 -6.47
CA VAL A 101 4.11 6.82 -6.08
C VAL A 101 3.13 7.23 -7.19
N GLU A 102 3.61 7.31 -8.43
CA GLU A 102 2.77 7.73 -9.57
C GLU A 102 1.65 6.74 -9.85
N PHE A 103 1.94 5.44 -9.82
CA PHE A 103 0.92 4.41 -9.99
C PHE A 103 -0.16 4.53 -8.92
N THR A 104 0.25 4.68 -7.67
CA THR A 104 -0.68 4.79 -6.53
C THR A 104 -1.53 6.05 -6.64
N ARG A 105 -0.91 7.19 -6.97
CA ARG A 105 -1.64 8.45 -7.18
C ARG A 105 -2.72 8.29 -8.23
N ARG A 106 -2.40 7.68 -9.35
CA ARG A 106 -3.34 7.49 -10.47
C ARG A 106 -4.40 6.45 -10.16
N TRP A 107 -4.01 5.35 -9.51
CA TRP A 107 -4.95 4.28 -9.19
C TRP A 107 -6.06 4.76 -8.26
N PHE A 108 -5.69 5.48 -7.21
CA PHE A 108 -6.65 6.04 -6.26
C PHE A 108 -7.31 7.33 -6.75
N GLN A 109 -6.90 7.85 -7.89
CA GLN A 109 -7.32 9.16 -8.41
C GLN A 109 -7.22 10.21 -7.30
N ALA A 110 -6.01 10.34 -6.77
CA ALA A 110 -5.76 11.16 -5.59
C ALA A 110 -6.15 12.61 -5.80
N ARG A 111 -6.78 13.18 -4.78
CA ARG A 111 -7.11 14.60 -4.71
C ARG A 111 -5.92 15.35 -4.12
N GLY A 112 -5.34 16.23 -4.91
CA GLY A 112 -4.15 16.97 -4.48
C GLY A 112 -2.89 16.10 -4.51
N ASP A 113 -1.89 16.54 -3.77
CA ASP A 113 -0.59 15.88 -3.73
C ASP A 113 -0.64 14.60 -2.91
N VAL A 114 0.21 13.67 -3.30
CA VAL A 114 0.48 12.44 -2.56
C VAL A 114 1.80 12.62 -1.83
N ALA A 115 1.81 12.32 -0.54
CA ALA A 115 3.02 12.34 0.25
C ALA A 115 3.71 10.97 0.19
N SER A 116 5.03 10.98 0.15
CA SER A 116 5.80 9.73 0.20
C SER A 116 7.06 9.92 1.03
N ARG A 117 7.50 8.82 1.62
CA ARG A 117 8.73 8.81 2.44
C ARG A 117 9.42 7.47 2.34
N SER A 118 10.68 7.51 1.95
CA SER A 118 11.59 6.36 2.02
C SER A 118 12.28 6.36 3.38
N PHE A 119 12.46 5.19 3.99
CA PHE A 119 13.07 5.15 5.33
C PHE A 119 13.80 3.84 5.60
#